data_61d844c11f059171b115cf223a14d235
#
_entry.id   61d844c11f059171b115cf223a14d235
#
_cell.length_a   1.000
_cell.length_b   1.000
_cell.length_c   1.000
_cell.angle_alpha   90.00
_cell.angle_beta   90.00
_cell.angle_gamma   90.00
#
_symmetry.space_group_name_H-M   'P 1'
#
loop_
_entity.id
_entity.type
_entity.pdbx_description
1 polymer ?
#
loop_
_entity_poly.entity_id
_entity_poly.type
_entity_poly.pdbx_seq_one_letter_code
_entity_poly.pdbx_strand_id
1 'polypeptide(L)'
;LVVADNGTQSIAPTLYGAKLQYDVFKDFSPITLAATFPAVILIHPSVPAKTPKEFVALVKSQPGKFTFSSAGTGNGSHLALELFRSAAGGLDMVPVPYKGGAPAMQALLAGEVQMTSVSVNTSIVHIQSGKAKAIGMAATKRSPALPDVPTFIESGIPFEAENWLAILGPAGIPAPIVNKLNAEIAASLQSPDVKERLAKLGLDVVASSPAAFSQLLATDVPKWGKAVKDSGAVVE
;
A
#
# COMPACT_ATOMS: atom_id res chain seq x y z
N LEU A 1 0.03 -0.84 -24.37
CA LEU A 1 0.55 -0.79 -23.00
C LEU A 1 -0.49 -0.23 -22.06
N VAL A 2 -0.49 -0.69 -20.82
CA VAL A 2 -1.34 -0.17 -19.75
C VAL A 2 -0.47 0.09 -18.51
N VAL A 3 -0.76 1.18 -17.81
CA VAL A 3 -0.27 1.41 -16.45
C VAL A 3 -1.26 0.77 -15.49
N ALA A 4 -0.77 -0.06 -14.61
CA ALA A 4 -1.56 -0.79 -13.63
C ALA A 4 -0.97 -0.64 -12.22
N ASP A 5 -1.74 -0.99 -11.22
CA ASP A 5 -1.39 -0.90 -9.81
C ASP A 5 -1.77 -2.19 -9.05
N ASN A 6 -1.41 -2.26 -7.78
CA ASN A 6 -1.81 -3.38 -6.93
C ASN A 6 -3.33 -3.47 -6.75
N GLY A 7 -4.07 -2.37 -6.85
CA GLY A 7 -5.53 -2.37 -6.78
C GLY A 7 -6.14 -3.20 -7.91
N THR A 8 -5.71 -2.91 -9.14
CA THR A 8 -6.21 -3.58 -10.33
C THR A 8 -5.64 -4.99 -10.53
N GLN A 9 -4.40 -5.25 -10.15
CA GLN A 9 -3.75 -6.52 -10.45
C GLN A 9 -3.73 -7.50 -9.26
N SER A 10 -3.67 -7.02 -8.02
CA SER A 10 -3.54 -7.90 -6.86
C SER A 10 -4.80 -7.97 -6.00
N ILE A 11 -5.56 -6.89 -5.90
CA ILE A 11 -6.78 -6.81 -5.09
C ILE A 11 -8.02 -7.24 -5.89
N ALA A 12 -8.20 -6.68 -7.08
CA ALA A 12 -9.38 -6.88 -7.92
C ALA A 12 -9.70 -8.36 -8.21
N PRO A 13 -8.73 -9.26 -8.44
CA PRO A 13 -9.03 -10.68 -8.69
C PRO A 13 -9.86 -11.34 -7.60
N THR A 14 -9.58 -11.06 -6.33
CA THR A 14 -10.37 -11.62 -5.23
C THR A 14 -11.60 -10.78 -4.91
N LEU A 15 -11.48 -9.46 -4.96
CA LEU A 15 -12.55 -8.54 -4.59
C LEU A 15 -13.76 -8.64 -5.55
N TYR A 16 -13.50 -8.74 -6.84
CA TYR A 16 -14.55 -8.84 -7.87
C TYR A 16 -14.89 -10.30 -8.21
N GLY A 17 -13.98 -11.24 -7.97
CA GLY A 17 -14.19 -12.67 -8.25
C GLY A 17 -14.66 -12.91 -9.69
N ALA A 18 -15.79 -13.60 -9.85
CA ALA A 18 -16.36 -13.91 -11.16
C ALA A 18 -16.87 -12.68 -11.96
N LYS A 19 -17.03 -11.52 -11.32
CA LYS A 19 -17.40 -10.27 -12.01
C LYS A 19 -16.21 -9.62 -12.72
N LEU A 20 -14.96 -10.03 -12.43
CA LEU A 20 -13.77 -9.50 -13.09
C LEU A 20 -13.69 -9.99 -14.51
N GLN A 21 -13.48 -9.08 -15.47
CA GLN A 21 -13.50 -9.38 -16.89
C GLN A 21 -12.11 -9.69 -17.49
N TYR A 22 -11.09 -9.90 -16.64
CA TYR A 22 -9.73 -10.25 -17.06
C TYR A 22 -9.07 -11.20 -16.05
N ASP A 23 -8.08 -11.95 -16.54
CA ASP A 23 -7.20 -12.80 -15.76
C ASP A 23 -5.80 -12.16 -15.72
N VAL A 24 -5.33 -11.81 -14.53
CA VAL A 24 -4.05 -11.11 -14.32
C VAL A 24 -2.86 -11.87 -14.91
N PHE A 25 -2.90 -13.20 -14.91
CA PHE A 25 -1.79 -14.03 -15.34
C PHE A 25 -1.89 -14.47 -16.81
N LYS A 26 -3.11 -14.46 -17.40
CA LYS A 26 -3.33 -14.94 -18.77
C LYS A 26 -3.46 -13.82 -19.79
N ASP A 27 -4.04 -12.67 -19.39
CA ASP A 27 -4.42 -11.64 -20.35
C ASP A 27 -3.35 -10.55 -20.49
N PHE A 28 -2.29 -10.60 -19.68
CA PHE A 28 -1.23 -9.60 -19.68
C PHE A 28 0.18 -10.20 -19.78
N SER A 29 1.06 -9.44 -20.41
CA SER A 29 2.52 -9.66 -20.40
C SER A 29 3.16 -8.63 -19.46
N PRO A 30 3.75 -9.06 -18.33
CA PRO A 30 4.48 -8.16 -17.44
C PRO A 30 5.68 -7.53 -18.14
N ILE A 31 5.81 -6.20 -18.08
CA ILE A 31 6.94 -5.48 -18.68
C ILE A 31 7.88 -4.98 -17.59
N THR A 32 7.37 -4.20 -16.63
CA THR A 32 8.19 -3.71 -15.52
C THR A 32 7.32 -3.27 -14.34
N LEU A 33 7.79 -3.52 -13.14
CA LEU A 33 7.40 -2.76 -11.96
C LEU A 33 8.11 -1.40 -12.05
N ALA A 34 7.35 -0.35 -12.31
CA ALA A 34 7.90 0.97 -12.59
C ALA A 34 8.34 1.68 -11.31
N ALA A 35 7.47 1.72 -10.32
CA ALA A 35 7.72 2.41 -9.06
C ALA A 35 6.89 1.80 -7.91
N THR A 36 7.38 2.01 -6.69
CA THR A 36 6.62 1.77 -5.46
C THR A 36 6.33 3.08 -4.74
N PHE A 37 5.32 3.08 -3.88
CA PHE A 37 5.02 4.19 -2.99
C PHE A 37 4.63 3.66 -1.61
N PRO A 38 5.55 3.80 -0.64
CA PRO A 38 5.32 3.26 0.68
C PRO A 38 4.18 3.98 1.39
N ALA A 39 3.37 3.22 2.11
CA ALA A 39 2.37 3.74 3.02
C ALA A 39 2.98 3.93 4.41
N VAL A 40 2.48 4.93 5.12
CA VAL A 40 2.76 5.16 6.54
C VAL A 40 1.46 5.04 7.33
N ILE A 41 1.53 4.37 8.47
CA ILE A 41 0.43 4.34 9.42
C ILE A 41 0.54 5.56 10.33
N LEU A 42 -0.51 6.38 10.30
CA LEU A 42 -0.66 7.53 11.16
C LEU A 42 -1.64 7.25 12.29
N ILE A 43 -1.34 7.82 13.44
CA ILE A 43 -2.25 7.85 14.59
C ILE A 43 -2.52 9.29 15.02
N HIS A 44 -3.69 9.53 15.60
CA HIS A 44 -4.03 10.83 16.19
C HIS A 44 -3.11 11.15 17.39
N PRO A 45 -2.70 12.40 17.61
CA PRO A 45 -1.81 12.79 18.71
C PRO A 45 -2.28 12.40 20.11
N SER A 46 -3.58 12.28 20.33
CA SER A 46 -4.15 11.84 21.61
C SER A 46 -3.86 10.38 21.96
N VAL A 47 -3.51 9.54 20.98
CA VAL A 47 -3.17 8.14 21.23
C VAL A 47 -1.81 8.06 21.94
N PRO A 48 -1.73 7.49 23.16
CA PRO A 48 -0.51 7.48 23.97
C PRO A 48 0.45 6.35 23.56
N ALA A 49 0.85 6.34 22.28
CA ALA A 49 1.85 5.42 21.73
C ALA A 49 2.88 6.19 20.90
N LYS A 50 4.14 5.76 20.94
CA LYS A 50 5.28 6.34 20.22
C LYS A 50 5.95 5.35 19.27
N THR A 51 5.72 4.07 19.47
CA THR A 51 6.32 2.99 18.68
C THR A 51 5.25 2.01 18.19
N PRO A 52 5.53 1.24 17.09
CA PRO A 52 4.61 0.21 16.63
C PRO A 52 4.22 -0.79 17.73
N LYS A 53 5.20 -1.21 18.56
CA LYS A 53 4.98 -2.16 19.66
C LYS A 53 4.06 -1.59 20.74
N GLU A 54 4.28 -0.33 21.14
CA GLU A 54 3.41 0.34 22.12
C GLU A 54 1.98 0.47 21.58
N PHE A 55 1.82 0.82 20.30
CA PHE A 55 0.50 0.92 19.69
C PHE A 55 -0.21 -0.43 19.68
N VAL A 56 0.47 -1.50 19.26
CA VAL A 56 -0.11 -2.85 19.26
C VAL A 56 -0.50 -3.29 20.68
N ALA A 57 0.36 -3.05 21.67
CA ALA A 57 0.06 -3.38 23.07
C ALA A 57 -1.14 -2.60 23.59
N LEU A 58 -1.23 -1.31 23.25
CA LEU A 58 -2.34 -0.45 23.64
C LEU A 58 -3.68 -0.94 23.04
N VAL A 59 -3.70 -1.25 21.73
CA VAL A 59 -4.90 -1.79 21.06
C VAL A 59 -5.32 -3.12 21.69
N LYS A 60 -4.38 -4.03 21.95
CA LYS A 60 -4.65 -5.32 22.59
C LYS A 60 -5.23 -5.18 24.00
N SER A 61 -4.86 -4.13 24.73
CA SER A 61 -5.39 -3.87 26.07
C SER A 61 -6.82 -3.32 26.07
N GLN A 62 -7.31 -2.89 24.91
CA GLN A 62 -8.62 -2.24 24.76
C GLN A 62 -9.35 -2.74 23.50
N PRO A 63 -9.73 -4.03 23.44
CA PRO A 63 -10.37 -4.61 22.25
C PRO A 63 -11.65 -3.84 21.87
N GLY A 64 -11.82 -3.61 20.55
CA GLY A 64 -12.97 -2.91 19.96
C GLY A 64 -13.04 -1.39 20.23
N LYS A 65 -12.08 -0.81 20.97
CA LYS A 65 -12.10 0.63 21.30
C LYS A 65 -11.46 1.52 20.23
N PHE A 66 -10.55 0.96 19.45
CA PHE A 66 -9.83 1.71 18.42
C PHE A 66 -10.54 1.60 17.08
N THR A 67 -10.65 2.76 16.41
CA THR A 67 -11.19 2.85 15.05
C THR A 67 -10.10 3.26 14.08
N PHE A 68 -10.25 2.86 12.81
CA PHE A 68 -9.38 3.31 11.74
C PHE A 68 -10.18 3.76 10.52
N SER A 69 -9.72 4.84 9.87
CA SER A 69 -10.33 5.31 8.63
C SER A 69 -9.69 4.70 7.40
N SER A 70 -10.49 4.53 6.36
CA SER A 70 -10.04 4.10 5.04
C SER A 70 -10.74 4.90 3.93
N ALA A 71 -10.18 4.86 2.73
CA ALA A 71 -10.75 5.53 1.55
C ALA A 71 -11.99 4.80 0.96
N GLY A 72 -12.51 3.82 1.67
CA GLY A 72 -13.66 3.01 1.31
C GLY A 72 -13.43 1.53 1.51
N THR A 73 -14.51 0.76 1.62
CA THR A 73 -14.47 -0.70 1.78
C THR A 73 -13.81 -1.35 0.55
N GLY A 74 -12.87 -2.27 0.78
CA GLY A 74 -12.11 -2.94 -0.30
C GLY A 74 -11.03 -2.09 -0.96
N ASN A 75 -10.89 -0.80 -0.61
CA ASN A 75 -9.79 0.04 -1.09
C ASN A 75 -8.45 -0.41 -0.50
N GLY A 76 -7.34 -0.11 -1.19
CA GLY A 76 -5.99 -0.48 -0.75
C GLY A 76 -5.66 -0.02 0.68
N SER A 77 -6.12 1.17 1.10
CA SER A 77 -5.92 1.64 2.48
C SER A 77 -6.70 0.82 3.51
N HIS A 78 -7.91 0.37 3.20
CA HIS A 78 -8.68 -0.54 4.05
C HIS A 78 -7.96 -1.88 4.21
N LEU A 79 -7.61 -2.50 3.08
CA LEU A 79 -6.97 -3.81 3.08
C LEU A 79 -5.56 -3.79 3.69
N ALA A 80 -4.80 -2.69 3.52
CA ALA A 80 -3.53 -2.51 4.21
C ALA A 80 -3.70 -2.54 5.74
N LEU A 81 -4.75 -1.91 6.26
CA LEU A 81 -5.03 -1.92 7.70
C LEU A 81 -5.56 -3.27 8.19
N GLU A 82 -6.28 -4.01 7.35
CA GLU A 82 -6.66 -5.41 7.65
C GLU A 82 -5.43 -6.34 7.68
N LEU A 83 -4.49 -6.17 6.74
CA LEU A 83 -3.19 -6.87 6.80
C LEU A 83 -2.43 -6.54 8.08
N PHE A 84 -2.39 -5.26 8.48
CA PHE A 84 -1.78 -4.85 9.74
C PHE A 84 -2.44 -5.52 10.95
N ARG A 85 -3.76 -5.51 11.04
CA ARG A 85 -4.50 -6.16 12.11
C ARG A 85 -4.13 -7.64 12.23
N SER A 86 -4.11 -8.35 11.10
CA SER A 86 -3.74 -9.77 11.04
C SER A 86 -2.29 -10.00 11.45
N ALA A 87 -1.34 -9.24 10.87
CA ALA A 87 0.09 -9.38 11.14
C ALA A 87 0.48 -9.05 12.60
N ALA A 88 -0.28 -8.17 13.24
CA ALA A 88 -0.09 -7.79 14.65
C ALA A 88 -0.76 -8.78 15.64
N GLY A 89 -1.27 -9.91 15.15
CA GLY A 89 -1.86 -10.98 15.95
C GLY A 89 -3.38 -10.82 16.20
N GLY A 90 -4.13 -10.33 15.22
CA GLY A 90 -5.58 -10.24 15.26
C GLY A 90 -6.06 -9.08 16.12
N LEU A 91 -5.64 -7.86 15.83
CA LEU A 91 -6.09 -6.67 16.57
C LEU A 91 -7.60 -6.46 16.38
N ASP A 92 -8.33 -6.31 17.48
CA ASP A 92 -9.74 -5.96 17.47
C ASP A 92 -9.89 -4.43 17.36
N MET A 93 -10.12 -3.97 16.14
CA MET A 93 -10.30 -2.57 15.76
C MET A 93 -11.47 -2.43 14.79
N VAL A 94 -12.16 -1.30 14.84
CA VAL A 94 -13.36 -1.04 14.04
C VAL A 94 -13.02 -0.24 12.79
N PRO A 95 -13.27 -0.76 11.56
CA PRO A 95 -13.10 -0.01 10.34
C PRO A 95 -14.20 1.05 10.14
N VAL A 96 -13.80 2.25 9.73
CA VAL A 96 -14.70 3.36 9.38
C VAL A 96 -14.39 3.78 7.95
N PRO A 97 -15.16 3.32 6.95
CA PRO A 97 -14.94 3.66 5.55
C PRO A 97 -15.46 5.08 5.23
N TYR A 98 -14.65 5.86 4.51
CA TYR A 98 -15.01 7.18 4.00
C TYR A 98 -15.05 7.17 2.47
N LYS A 99 -15.61 8.23 1.86
CA LYS A 99 -15.65 8.40 0.40
C LYS A 99 -14.35 9.01 -0.14
N GLY A 100 -13.23 8.30 0.03
CA GLY A 100 -11.89 8.71 -0.44
C GLY A 100 -10.90 9.02 0.67
N GLY A 101 -9.63 9.20 0.29
CA GLY A 101 -8.52 9.41 1.23
C GLY A 101 -8.55 10.75 1.96
N ALA A 102 -9.03 11.83 1.28
CA ALA A 102 -9.09 13.15 1.90
C ALA A 102 -10.04 13.20 3.11
N PRO A 103 -11.32 12.77 3.01
CA PRO A 103 -12.21 12.71 4.18
C PRO A 103 -11.72 11.71 5.25
N ALA A 104 -11.08 10.59 4.87
CA ALA A 104 -10.49 9.66 5.83
C ALA A 104 -9.36 10.31 6.65
N MET A 105 -8.51 11.14 6.01
CA MET A 105 -7.48 11.90 6.69
C MET A 105 -8.09 12.98 7.61
N GLN A 106 -9.12 13.70 7.14
CA GLN A 106 -9.78 14.72 7.98
C GLN A 106 -10.37 14.11 9.25
N ALA A 107 -10.96 12.92 9.17
CA ALA A 107 -11.47 12.21 10.34
C ALA A 107 -10.35 11.88 11.35
N LEU A 108 -9.16 11.47 10.89
CA LEU A 108 -8.00 11.31 11.77
C LEU A 108 -7.61 12.64 12.43
N LEU A 109 -7.49 13.71 11.63
CA LEU A 109 -7.07 15.02 12.13
C LEU A 109 -8.07 15.65 13.13
N ALA A 110 -9.34 15.32 12.99
CA ALA A 110 -10.41 15.70 13.92
C ALA A 110 -10.47 14.82 15.17
N GLY A 111 -9.75 13.68 15.20
CA GLY A 111 -9.79 12.73 16.32
C GLY A 111 -11.02 11.83 16.32
N GLU A 112 -11.81 11.82 15.24
CA GLU A 112 -12.98 10.94 15.08
C GLU A 112 -12.55 9.47 14.99
N VAL A 113 -11.38 9.22 14.42
CA VAL A 113 -10.71 7.91 14.36
C VAL A 113 -9.31 8.01 14.91
N GLN A 114 -8.76 6.89 15.38
CA GLN A 114 -7.45 6.85 16.02
C GLN A 114 -6.31 6.54 15.05
N MET A 115 -6.60 5.93 13.88
CA MET A 115 -5.58 5.46 12.94
C MET A 115 -6.03 5.62 11.49
N THR A 116 -5.08 5.81 10.58
CA THR A 116 -5.27 5.73 9.13
C THR A 116 -4.01 5.26 8.43
N SER A 117 -4.14 4.76 7.20
CA SER A 117 -3.04 4.45 6.29
C SER A 117 -3.05 5.40 5.11
N VAL A 118 -1.92 6.05 4.85
CA VAL A 118 -1.78 7.03 3.76
C VAL A 118 -0.40 6.92 3.11
N SER A 119 -0.24 7.54 1.93
CA SER A 119 1.09 7.67 1.34
C SER A 119 1.98 8.63 2.14
N VAL A 120 3.29 8.41 2.09
CA VAL A 120 4.28 9.25 2.77
C VAL A 120 4.10 10.73 2.43
N ASN A 121 3.93 11.07 1.16
CA ASN A 121 3.81 12.46 0.71
C ASN A 121 2.63 13.20 1.32
N THR A 122 1.48 12.55 1.40
CA THR A 122 0.30 13.18 2.00
C THR A 122 0.41 13.30 3.51
N SER A 123 1.32 12.54 4.15
CA SER A 123 1.50 12.53 5.60
C SER A 123 2.43 13.62 6.12
N ILE A 124 3.44 14.03 5.34
CA ILE A 124 4.56 14.86 5.80
C ILE A 124 4.08 16.16 6.47
N VAL A 125 3.19 16.90 5.81
CA VAL A 125 2.68 18.17 6.31
C VAL A 125 1.95 18.01 7.65
N HIS A 126 1.24 16.91 7.84
CA HIS A 126 0.50 16.63 9.07
C HIS A 126 1.40 16.15 10.20
N ILE A 127 2.46 15.40 9.88
CA ILE A 127 3.48 14.99 10.85
C ILE A 127 4.28 16.20 11.31
N GLN A 128 4.77 17.03 10.38
CA GLN A 128 5.57 18.22 10.69
C GLN A 128 4.79 19.26 11.50
N SER A 129 3.48 19.38 11.24
CA SER A 129 2.62 20.29 12.04
C SER A 129 2.15 19.68 13.37
N GLY A 130 2.55 18.45 13.70
CA GLY A 130 2.14 17.77 14.94
C GLY A 130 0.67 17.34 14.97
N LYS A 131 -0.06 17.47 13.86
CA LYS A 131 -1.48 17.09 13.76
C LYS A 131 -1.70 15.59 13.62
N ALA A 132 -0.66 14.84 13.28
CA ALA A 132 -0.65 13.38 13.24
C ALA A 132 0.72 12.86 13.67
N LYS A 133 0.77 11.63 14.21
CA LYS A 133 2.00 10.92 14.55
C LYS A 133 2.19 9.76 13.59
N ALA A 134 3.36 9.63 12.96
CA ALA A 134 3.72 8.43 12.23
C ALA A 134 4.12 7.33 13.23
N ILE A 135 3.46 6.16 13.15
CA ILE A 135 3.75 5.06 14.04
C ILE A 135 4.64 4.00 13.40
N GLY A 136 4.63 3.88 12.08
CA GLY A 136 5.49 2.98 11.34
C GLY A 136 5.22 3.00 9.85
N MET A 137 6.23 2.55 9.09
CA MET A 137 6.15 2.40 7.63
C MET A 137 5.66 1.00 7.28
N ALA A 138 4.67 0.92 6.40
CA ALA A 138 4.18 -0.35 5.83
C ALA A 138 5.01 -0.77 4.59
N ALA A 139 6.31 -0.79 4.73
CA ALA A 139 7.28 -1.04 3.67
C ALA A 139 8.47 -1.86 4.19
N THR A 140 9.27 -2.41 3.26
CA THR A 140 10.49 -3.17 3.60
C THR A 140 11.65 -2.26 4.02
N LYS A 141 11.61 -0.97 3.66
CA LYS A 141 12.64 0.03 3.96
C LYS A 141 11.99 1.32 4.47
N ARG A 142 12.74 2.09 5.26
CA ARG A 142 12.34 3.44 5.65
C ARG A 142 12.30 4.37 4.45
N SER A 143 11.38 5.33 4.47
CA SER A 143 11.37 6.39 3.46
C SER A 143 12.45 7.42 3.74
N PRO A 144 13.22 7.86 2.72
CA PRO A 144 14.14 9.00 2.88
C PRO A 144 13.45 10.29 3.35
N ALA A 145 12.17 10.44 3.06
CA ALA A 145 11.38 11.59 3.52
C ALA A 145 10.95 11.51 5.00
N LEU A 146 11.00 10.32 5.60
CA LEU A 146 10.68 10.05 7.01
C LEU A 146 11.72 9.09 7.63
N PRO A 147 13.00 9.48 7.71
CA PRO A 147 14.09 8.58 8.09
C PRO A 147 14.00 8.08 9.54
N ASP A 148 13.34 8.84 10.40
CA ASP A 148 13.17 8.49 11.82
C ASP A 148 11.99 7.54 12.07
N VAL A 149 11.11 7.33 11.08
CA VAL A 149 9.97 6.43 11.21
C VAL A 149 10.40 5.01 10.87
N PRO A 150 10.37 4.07 11.85
CA PRO A 150 10.78 2.70 11.60
C PRO A 150 9.77 1.99 10.70
N THR A 151 10.21 0.91 10.03
CA THR A 151 9.25 -0.03 9.42
C THR A 151 8.63 -0.90 10.51
N PHE A 152 7.47 -1.49 10.21
CA PHE A 152 6.85 -2.46 11.11
C PHE A 152 7.72 -3.72 11.22
N ILE A 153 8.40 -4.11 10.14
CA ILE A 153 9.33 -5.25 10.11
C ILE A 153 10.50 -5.02 11.08
N GLU A 154 11.13 -3.83 11.06
CA GLU A 154 12.18 -3.45 12.04
C GLU A 154 11.68 -3.51 13.48
N SER A 155 10.39 -3.30 13.68
CA SER A 155 9.74 -3.38 14.98
C SER A 155 9.31 -4.80 15.37
N GLY A 156 9.62 -5.82 14.55
CA GLY A 156 9.27 -7.22 14.80
C GLY A 156 7.81 -7.57 14.49
N ILE A 157 7.10 -6.72 13.74
CA ILE A 157 5.76 -6.98 13.23
C ILE A 157 5.89 -7.28 11.73
N PRO A 158 5.58 -8.50 11.25
CA PRO A 158 5.79 -8.89 9.86
C PRO A 158 4.70 -8.31 8.95
N PHE A 159 4.65 -6.98 8.87
CA PHE A 159 3.67 -6.23 8.11
C PHE A 159 4.32 -5.34 7.07
N GLU A 160 3.92 -5.54 5.84
CA GLU A 160 4.16 -4.66 4.70
C GLU A 160 2.90 -4.57 3.83
N ALA A 161 2.62 -3.39 3.31
CA ALA A 161 1.52 -3.11 2.39
C ALA A 161 1.96 -2.01 1.43
N GLU A 162 3.04 -2.27 0.72
CA GLU A 162 3.58 -1.33 -0.25
C GLU A 162 2.70 -1.29 -1.49
N ASN A 163 2.34 -0.09 -1.92
CA ASN A 163 1.63 0.10 -3.17
C ASN A 163 2.64 0.22 -4.31
N TRP A 164 2.21 -0.14 -5.52
CA TRP A 164 3.08 -0.10 -6.67
C TRP A 164 2.35 0.31 -7.96
N LEU A 165 3.13 0.80 -8.91
CA LEU A 165 2.75 1.06 -10.29
C LEU A 165 3.61 0.21 -11.23
N ALA A 166 2.99 -0.35 -12.23
CA ALA A 166 3.65 -1.21 -13.20
C ALA A 166 3.17 -0.94 -14.62
N ILE A 167 3.94 -1.43 -15.58
CA ILE A 167 3.59 -1.38 -16.99
C ILE A 167 3.42 -2.82 -17.48
N LEU A 168 2.28 -3.06 -18.11
CA LEU A 168 1.86 -4.32 -18.70
C LEU A 168 1.57 -4.13 -20.19
N GLY A 169 1.71 -5.19 -20.94
CA GLY A 169 1.20 -5.30 -22.30
C GLY A 169 0.10 -6.35 -22.41
N PRO A 170 -0.59 -6.48 -23.54
CA PRO A 170 -1.51 -7.59 -23.78
C PRO A 170 -0.73 -8.92 -23.77
N ALA A 171 -1.45 -10.02 -23.52
CA ALA A 171 -0.86 -11.35 -23.58
C ALA A 171 -0.27 -11.64 -24.97
N GLY A 172 0.73 -12.52 -25.01
CA GLY A 172 1.31 -13.00 -26.25
C GLY A 172 2.28 -12.06 -26.95
N ILE A 173 2.74 -11.00 -26.29
CA ILE A 173 3.83 -10.17 -26.86
C ILE A 173 5.10 -11.02 -26.95
N PRO A 174 5.78 -11.08 -28.12
CA PRO A 174 7.04 -11.80 -28.28
C PRO A 174 8.10 -11.32 -27.28
N ALA A 175 8.84 -12.26 -26.69
CA ALA A 175 9.85 -11.95 -25.67
C ALA A 175 10.87 -10.89 -26.08
N PRO A 176 11.37 -10.83 -27.34
CA PRO A 176 12.27 -9.75 -27.77
C PRO A 176 11.63 -8.37 -27.67
N ILE A 177 10.33 -8.25 -27.92
CA ILE A 177 9.59 -6.98 -27.80
C ILE A 177 9.41 -6.60 -26.33
N VAL A 178 9.04 -7.56 -25.47
CA VAL A 178 8.95 -7.32 -24.01
C VAL A 178 10.29 -6.84 -23.46
N ASN A 179 11.39 -7.50 -23.83
CA ASN A 179 12.73 -7.13 -23.38
C ASN A 179 13.14 -5.74 -23.86
N LYS A 180 12.84 -5.39 -25.11
CA LYS A 180 13.11 -4.06 -25.65
C LYS A 180 12.30 -2.99 -24.92
N LEU A 181 11.00 -3.19 -24.74
CA LEU A 181 10.13 -2.28 -23.99
C LEU A 181 10.64 -2.10 -22.54
N ASN A 182 10.98 -3.20 -21.86
CA ASN A 182 11.55 -3.13 -20.51
C ASN A 182 12.83 -2.29 -20.48
N ALA A 183 13.77 -2.51 -21.40
CA ALA A 183 15.04 -1.78 -21.45
C ALA A 183 14.83 -0.27 -21.65
N GLU A 184 13.98 0.12 -22.62
CA GLU A 184 13.73 1.54 -22.92
C GLU A 184 12.97 2.25 -21.80
N ILE A 185 11.97 1.57 -21.21
CA ILE A 185 11.21 2.11 -20.08
C ILE A 185 12.10 2.23 -18.84
N ALA A 186 12.92 1.22 -18.55
CA ALA A 186 13.84 1.24 -17.43
C ALA A 186 14.87 2.37 -17.58
N ALA A 187 15.44 2.58 -18.77
CA ALA A 187 16.35 3.68 -19.06
C ALA A 187 15.66 5.05 -18.83
N SER A 188 14.44 5.21 -19.30
CA SER A 188 13.63 6.41 -19.08
C SER A 188 13.35 6.68 -17.60
N LEU A 189 12.89 5.66 -16.85
CA LEU A 189 12.62 5.76 -15.42
C LEU A 189 13.88 6.07 -14.59
N GLN A 190 15.04 5.60 -15.04
CA GLN A 190 16.33 5.82 -14.36
C GLN A 190 16.96 7.19 -14.69
N SER A 191 16.42 7.95 -15.67
CA SER A 191 16.93 9.28 -15.97
C SER A 191 16.77 10.24 -14.77
N PRO A 192 17.73 11.15 -14.54
CA PRO A 192 17.74 12.02 -13.35
C PRO A 192 16.47 12.87 -13.20
N ASP A 193 16.00 13.44 -14.31
CA ASP A 193 14.80 14.31 -14.32
C ASP A 193 13.52 13.56 -14.02
N VAL A 194 13.35 12.32 -14.52
CA VAL A 194 12.20 11.47 -14.22
C VAL A 194 12.25 11.01 -12.78
N LYS A 195 13.41 10.56 -12.28
CA LYS A 195 13.57 10.19 -10.86
C LYS A 195 13.21 11.34 -9.92
N GLU A 196 13.68 12.54 -10.21
CA GLU A 196 13.39 13.71 -9.39
C GLU A 196 11.90 14.02 -9.37
N ARG A 197 11.23 13.95 -10.52
CA ARG A 197 9.78 14.18 -10.63
C ARG A 197 8.99 13.12 -9.87
N LEU A 198 9.35 11.85 -10.02
CA LEU A 198 8.69 10.74 -9.33
C LEU A 198 8.91 10.82 -7.81
N ALA A 199 10.12 11.15 -7.37
CA ALA A 199 10.43 11.35 -5.96
C ALA A 199 9.62 12.50 -5.34
N LYS A 200 9.40 13.61 -6.06
CA LYS A 200 8.50 14.70 -5.62
C LYS A 200 7.05 14.25 -5.46
N LEU A 201 6.64 13.22 -6.19
CA LEU A 201 5.33 12.57 -6.06
C LEU A 201 5.32 11.44 -5.02
N GLY A 202 6.49 11.13 -4.37
CA GLY A 202 6.71 10.07 -3.40
C GLY A 202 6.71 8.68 -3.98
N LEU A 203 7.09 8.61 -5.21
CA LEU A 203 7.26 7.36 -5.93
C LEU A 203 8.75 7.00 -5.94
N ASP A 204 9.07 5.81 -5.46
CA ASP A 204 10.42 5.24 -5.52
C ASP A 204 10.57 4.42 -6.79
N VAL A 205 11.46 4.83 -7.69
CA VAL A 205 11.69 4.13 -8.96
C VAL A 205 12.31 2.76 -8.72
N VAL A 206 11.69 1.71 -9.24
CA VAL A 206 12.17 0.32 -9.19
C VAL A 206 12.75 -0.11 -10.53
N ALA A 207 12.00 0.09 -11.61
CA ALA A 207 12.38 -0.30 -12.99
C ALA A 207 12.85 -1.77 -13.07
N SER A 208 12.00 -2.69 -12.59
CA SER A 208 12.34 -4.12 -12.48
C SER A 208 12.45 -4.81 -13.84
N SER A 209 13.08 -6.00 -13.85
CA SER A 209 12.95 -6.92 -14.97
C SER A 209 11.51 -7.50 -15.08
N PRO A 210 11.09 -7.98 -16.27
CA PRO A 210 9.80 -8.65 -16.44
C PRO A 210 9.64 -9.86 -15.52
N ALA A 211 10.71 -10.65 -15.34
CA ALA A 211 10.71 -11.82 -14.47
C ALA A 211 10.51 -11.45 -13.00
N ALA A 212 11.20 -10.41 -12.52
CA ALA A 212 11.02 -9.93 -11.13
C ALA A 212 9.60 -9.41 -10.89
N PHE A 213 9.00 -8.72 -11.86
CA PHE A 213 7.62 -8.27 -11.74
C PHE A 213 6.62 -9.44 -11.77
N SER A 214 6.84 -10.44 -12.61
CA SER A 214 6.04 -11.67 -12.60
C SER A 214 6.09 -12.37 -11.25
N GLN A 215 7.27 -12.45 -10.65
CA GLN A 215 7.47 -13.02 -9.31
C GLN A 215 6.70 -12.23 -8.23
N LEU A 216 6.73 -10.89 -8.31
CA LEU A 216 5.95 -10.05 -7.41
C LEU A 216 4.46 -10.36 -7.52
N LEU A 217 3.90 -10.41 -8.73
CA LEU A 217 2.49 -10.75 -8.93
C LEU A 217 2.12 -12.10 -8.33
N ALA A 218 2.98 -13.11 -8.50
CA ALA A 218 2.73 -14.46 -7.97
C ALA A 218 2.65 -14.50 -6.43
N THR A 219 3.27 -13.56 -5.73
CA THR A 219 3.22 -13.46 -4.27
C THR A 219 2.20 -12.44 -3.79
N ASP A 220 2.04 -11.34 -4.51
CA ASP A 220 1.22 -10.21 -4.10
C ASP A 220 -0.29 -10.50 -4.28
N VAL A 221 -0.66 -11.16 -5.38
CA VAL A 221 -2.07 -11.56 -5.63
C VAL A 221 -2.64 -12.43 -4.50
N PRO A 222 -2.01 -13.52 -4.05
CA PRO A 222 -2.53 -14.30 -2.93
C PRO A 222 -2.48 -13.55 -1.59
N LYS A 223 -1.47 -12.70 -1.35
CA LYS A 223 -1.36 -11.86 -0.15
C LYS A 223 -2.58 -10.94 -0.02
N TRP A 224 -2.86 -10.15 -1.06
CA TRP A 224 -4.02 -9.27 -1.08
C TRP A 224 -5.35 -10.03 -1.13
N GLY A 225 -5.37 -11.17 -1.82
CA GLY A 225 -6.53 -12.06 -1.84
C GLY A 225 -6.91 -12.56 -0.45
N LYS A 226 -5.91 -12.86 0.40
CA LYS A 226 -6.15 -13.19 1.81
C LYS A 226 -6.73 -11.98 2.56
N ALA A 227 -6.16 -10.79 2.38
CA ALA A 227 -6.65 -9.57 3.03
C ALA A 227 -8.11 -9.26 2.68
N VAL A 228 -8.49 -9.42 1.40
CA VAL A 228 -9.89 -9.27 0.95
C VAL A 228 -10.82 -10.23 1.67
N LYS A 229 -10.44 -11.51 1.75
CA LYS A 229 -11.25 -12.53 2.43
C LYS A 229 -11.38 -12.26 3.93
N ASP A 230 -10.28 -11.94 4.59
CA ASP A 230 -10.23 -11.68 6.04
C ASP A 230 -11.02 -10.42 6.41
N SER A 231 -11.07 -9.41 5.52
CA SER A 231 -11.82 -8.17 5.75
C SER A 231 -13.32 -8.30 5.56
N GLY A 232 -13.78 -9.38 4.91
CA GLY A 232 -15.19 -9.50 4.49
C GLY A 232 -15.61 -8.48 3.42
N ALA A 233 -14.67 -7.78 2.79
CA ALA A 233 -14.97 -6.79 1.75
C ALA A 233 -15.63 -7.45 0.54
N VAL A 234 -16.75 -6.90 0.11
CA VAL A 234 -17.48 -7.31 -1.09
C VAL A 234 -17.78 -6.07 -1.95
N VAL A 235 -17.87 -6.27 -3.25
CA VAL A 235 -18.34 -5.25 -4.19
C VAL A 235 -19.79 -5.58 -4.53
N GLU A 236 -20.66 -4.63 -4.25
CA GLU A 236 -22.08 -4.70 -4.62
C GLU A 236 -22.31 -4.63 -6.13
#